data_14480be47b6d5dbd6b587ffbd97919e5
#
_entry.id   14480be47b6d5dbd6b587ffbd97919e5
#
_cell.length_a   1.000
_cell.length_b   1.000
_cell.length_c   1.000
_cell.angle_alpha   90.00
_cell.angle_beta   90.00
_cell.angle_gamma   90.00
#
_symmetry.space_group_name_H-M   'P 1'
#
loop_
_entity.id
_entity.type
_entity.pdbx_description
1 polymer ?
#
loop_
_entity_poly.entity_id
_entity_poly.type
_entity_poly.pdbx_seq_one_letter_code
_entity_poly.pdbx_strand_id
1 'polypeptide(L)'
;YDYLWILSLTYLILGFFNILFAWLGLLCFFIPLIISIVKGTKGYCNRYCGRGQLFSLLGGRFGLSRRKDIPKWMKNKWFRYGFLIFFFIMFFQMLWNTFLVFSGTRKLSQVVTLLWTFKLPWNWAYHGTLFHPGTAQFAFGFYSVMLTSTILGFITMFLYKPRSWCVYCPMGTMTQLICRAKNNSRTC
;
A
#
# COMPACT_ATOMS: atom_id res chain seq x y z
N TYR A 1 16.75 9.85 -9.62
CA TYR A 1 15.86 8.98 -8.80
C TYR A 1 14.77 8.28 -9.63
N ASP A 2 14.99 8.16 -10.94
CA ASP A 2 13.98 7.63 -11.88
C ASP A 2 13.83 6.11 -11.85
N TYR A 3 14.65 5.42 -11.07
CA TYR A 3 14.69 3.95 -11.00
C TYR A 3 13.93 3.32 -9.82
N LEU A 4 13.33 4.12 -8.94
CA LEU A 4 12.64 3.59 -7.76
C LEU A 4 11.37 2.79 -8.09
N TRP A 5 10.82 2.95 -9.30
CA TRP A 5 9.72 2.12 -9.79
C TRP A 5 10.12 0.65 -9.93
N ILE A 6 11.42 0.37 -10.24
CA ILE A 6 11.94 -1.00 -10.32
C ILE A 6 11.81 -1.69 -8.97
N LEU A 7 12.15 -1.00 -7.88
CA LEU A 7 12.04 -1.55 -6.53
C LEU A 7 10.61 -1.93 -6.17
N SER A 8 9.62 -1.12 -6.57
CA SER A 8 8.20 -1.45 -6.36
C SER A 8 7.74 -2.63 -7.22
N LEU A 9 8.20 -2.71 -8.47
CA LEU A 9 7.88 -3.81 -9.37
C LEU A 9 8.52 -5.12 -8.88
N THR A 10 9.80 -5.08 -8.53
CA THR A 10 10.55 -6.23 -7.99
C THR A 10 9.88 -6.75 -6.71
N TYR A 11 9.48 -5.86 -5.80
CA TYR A 11 8.75 -6.23 -4.59
C TYR A 11 7.45 -6.99 -4.91
N LEU A 12 6.65 -6.50 -5.86
CA LEU A 12 5.39 -7.13 -6.25
C LEU A 12 5.62 -8.51 -6.89
N ILE A 13 6.63 -8.63 -7.76
CA ILE A 13 6.98 -9.89 -8.40
C ILE A 13 7.52 -10.89 -7.39
N LEU A 14 8.51 -10.51 -6.57
CA LEU A 14 9.10 -11.39 -5.56
C LEU A 14 8.07 -11.86 -4.52
N GLY A 15 7.16 -10.97 -4.08
CA GLY A 15 6.08 -11.33 -3.16
C GLY A 15 5.07 -12.32 -3.77
N PHE A 16 4.94 -12.35 -5.09
CA PHE A 16 4.12 -13.35 -5.78
C PHE A 16 4.76 -14.74 -5.79
N PHE A 17 6.08 -14.83 -5.92
CA PHE A 17 6.80 -16.11 -5.91
C PHE A 17 7.07 -16.63 -4.50
N ASN A 18 7.45 -15.75 -3.59
CA ASN A 18 7.70 -16.10 -2.19
C ASN A 18 7.17 -15.00 -1.27
N ILE A 19 6.20 -15.37 -0.45
CA ILE A 19 5.49 -14.42 0.41
C ILE A 19 6.37 -13.79 1.50
N LEU A 20 7.48 -14.41 1.86
CA LEU A 20 8.41 -13.87 2.86
C LEU A 20 9.01 -12.52 2.41
N PHE A 21 9.15 -12.27 1.11
CA PHE A 21 9.55 -10.96 0.60
C PHE A 21 8.54 -9.85 0.90
N ALA A 22 7.30 -10.19 1.28
CA ALA A 22 6.31 -9.20 1.72
C ALA A 22 6.75 -8.40 2.95
N TRP A 23 7.65 -8.94 3.78
CA TRP A 23 8.26 -8.22 4.90
C TRP A 23 9.05 -6.98 4.45
N LEU A 24 9.63 -6.99 3.26
CA LEU A 24 10.27 -5.79 2.68
C LEU A 24 9.27 -4.62 2.49
N GLY A 25 7.99 -4.92 2.33
CA GLY A 25 6.95 -3.91 2.25
C GLY A 25 6.78 -3.08 3.52
N LEU A 26 7.14 -3.61 4.69
CA LEU A 26 7.18 -2.84 5.94
C LEU A 26 8.16 -1.67 5.85
N LEU A 27 9.29 -1.84 5.18
CA LEU A 27 10.23 -0.75 4.94
C LEU A 27 9.56 0.37 4.13
N CYS A 28 8.79 0.01 3.09
CA CYS A 28 8.04 0.99 2.30
C CYS A 28 6.92 1.67 3.11
N PHE A 29 6.47 1.09 4.21
CA PHE A 29 5.48 1.67 5.11
C PHE A 29 6.14 2.56 6.18
N PHE A 30 7.17 2.09 6.86
CA PHE A 30 7.81 2.80 7.97
C PHE A 30 8.70 3.95 7.51
N ILE A 31 9.48 3.79 6.44
CA ILE A 31 10.40 4.83 5.97
C ILE A 31 9.70 6.17 5.70
N PRO A 32 8.55 6.24 4.99
CA PRO A 32 7.82 7.49 4.78
C PRO A 32 7.36 8.14 6.08
N LEU A 33 6.91 7.33 7.05
CA LEU A 33 6.45 7.80 8.35
C LEU A 33 7.59 8.40 9.15
N ILE A 34 8.72 7.68 9.25
CA ILE A 34 9.92 8.14 9.97
C ILE A 34 10.43 9.44 9.36
N ILE A 35 10.57 9.51 8.04
CA ILE A 35 11.01 10.73 7.35
C ILE A 35 10.04 11.90 7.60
N SER A 36 8.74 11.63 7.60
CA SER A 36 7.74 12.66 7.87
C SER A 36 7.79 13.15 9.32
N ILE A 37 8.03 12.27 10.28
CA ILE A 37 8.18 12.60 11.71
C ILE A 37 9.46 13.42 11.92
N VAL A 38 10.59 12.97 11.35
CA VAL A 38 11.89 13.63 11.56
C VAL A 38 11.96 14.98 10.85
N LYS A 39 11.64 14.99 9.55
CA LYS A 39 11.79 16.21 8.71
C LYS A 39 10.56 17.11 8.68
N GLY A 40 9.40 16.65 9.12
CA GLY A 40 8.15 17.41 9.04
C GLY A 40 7.71 17.75 7.61
N THR A 41 8.10 16.95 6.61
CA THR A 41 7.83 17.26 5.20
C THR A 41 7.25 16.06 4.47
N LYS A 42 6.50 16.32 3.40
CA LYS A 42 6.00 15.30 2.45
C LYS A 42 7.04 14.83 1.41
N GLY A 43 8.31 15.13 1.63
CA GLY A 43 9.37 14.92 0.64
C GLY A 43 9.45 13.48 0.12
N TYR A 44 9.21 12.49 0.96
CA TYR A 44 9.21 11.08 0.54
C TYR A 44 8.14 10.78 -0.51
N CYS A 45 6.88 11.12 -0.23
CA CYS A 45 5.77 10.85 -1.16
C CYS A 45 5.93 11.55 -2.51
N ASN A 46 6.56 12.73 -2.52
CA ASN A 46 6.74 13.51 -3.73
C ASN A 46 7.91 13.02 -4.60
N ARG A 47 9.02 12.57 -3.99
CA ARG A 47 10.27 12.25 -4.70
C ARG A 47 10.65 10.78 -4.68
N TYR A 48 10.40 10.07 -3.57
CA TYR A 48 10.95 8.74 -3.32
C TYR A 48 9.90 7.62 -3.34
N CYS A 49 8.62 7.92 -3.54
CA CYS A 49 7.59 6.90 -3.60
C CYS A 49 7.68 6.07 -4.89
N GLY A 50 8.20 4.84 -4.80
CA GLY A 50 8.38 3.94 -5.95
C GLY A 50 7.06 3.64 -6.68
N ARG A 51 5.94 3.46 -5.96
CA ARG A 51 4.62 3.29 -6.60
C ARG A 51 4.17 4.54 -7.35
N GLY A 52 4.37 5.72 -6.76
CA GLY A 52 4.05 6.97 -7.45
C GLY A 52 4.85 7.15 -8.73
N GLN A 53 6.11 6.70 -8.73
CA GLN A 53 6.96 6.71 -9.93
C GLN A 53 6.50 5.66 -10.95
N LEU A 54 6.14 4.45 -10.51
CA LEU A 54 5.57 3.40 -11.37
C LEU A 54 4.32 3.90 -12.11
N PHE A 55 3.39 4.53 -11.40
CA PHE A 55 2.19 5.11 -12.02
C PHE A 55 2.52 6.29 -12.94
N SER A 56 3.53 7.09 -12.61
CA SER A 56 4.00 8.19 -13.47
C SER A 56 4.64 7.67 -14.76
N LEU A 57 5.41 6.57 -14.67
CA LEU A 57 6.01 5.92 -15.83
C LEU A 57 4.94 5.33 -16.76
N LEU A 58 4.06 4.49 -16.22
CA LEU A 58 3.05 3.79 -17.01
C LEU A 58 1.99 4.75 -17.55
N GLY A 59 1.48 5.64 -16.73
CA GLY A 59 0.44 6.58 -17.13
C GLY A 59 0.94 7.77 -17.92
N GLY A 60 2.17 8.24 -17.64
CA GLY A 60 2.77 9.39 -18.29
C GLY A 60 3.58 9.03 -19.53
N ARG A 61 4.61 8.17 -19.36
CA ARG A 61 5.57 7.85 -20.44
C ARG A 61 4.98 6.85 -21.44
N PHE A 62 4.28 5.82 -20.97
CA PHE A 62 3.60 4.85 -21.85
C PHE A 62 2.21 5.30 -22.31
N GLY A 63 1.71 6.44 -21.84
CA GLY A 63 0.44 7.01 -22.30
C GLY A 63 -0.82 6.23 -21.90
N LEU A 64 -0.72 5.28 -20.94
CA LEU A 64 -1.83 4.43 -20.50
C LEU A 64 -2.94 5.20 -19.76
N SER A 65 -2.72 6.45 -19.41
CA SER A 65 -3.66 7.30 -18.67
C SER A 65 -4.55 8.09 -19.63
N ARG A 66 -5.86 8.14 -19.35
CA ARG A 66 -6.82 8.99 -20.11
C ARG A 66 -6.61 10.49 -19.90
N ARG A 67 -5.71 10.90 -18.99
CA ARG A 67 -5.37 12.29 -18.63
C ARG A 67 -6.57 13.16 -18.19
N LYS A 68 -7.72 12.56 -17.91
CA LYS A 68 -8.89 13.27 -17.37
C LYS A 68 -8.60 13.77 -15.96
N ASP A 69 -9.16 14.91 -15.62
CA ASP A 69 -9.04 15.46 -14.25
C ASP A 69 -9.78 14.58 -13.24
N ILE A 70 -9.19 14.48 -12.06
CA ILE A 70 -9.77 13.75 -10.95
C ILE A 70 -11.05 14.47 -10.51
N PRO A 71 -12.17 13.76 -10.33
CA PRO A 71 -13.43 14.35 -9.91
C PRO A 71 -13.29 15.08 -8.55
N LYS A 72 -14.05 16.13 -8.38
CA LYS A 72 -13.97 17.01 -7.19
C LYS A 72 -14.23 16.24 -5.89
N TRP A 73 -15.13 15.23 -5.89
CA TRP A 73 -15.44 14.43 -4.71
C TRP A 73 -14.26 13.59 -4.21
N MET A 74 -13.39 13.05 -5.10
CA MET A 74 -12.17 12.33 -4.71
C MET A 74 -11.11 13.26 -4.10
N LYS A 75 -11.11 14.54 -4.45
CA LYS A 75 -10.22 15.55 -3.85
C LYS A 75 -10.70 16.05 -2.49
N ASN A 76 -11.95 15.74 -2.13
CA ASN A 76 -12.55 16.20 -0.89
C ASN A 76 -11.85 15.59 0.33
N LYS A 77 -11.76 16.36 1.41
CA LYS A 77 -11.17 15.91 2.68
C LYS A 77 -11.91 14.71 3.25
N TRP A 78 -13.25 14.71 3.17
CA TRP A 78 -14.09 13.60 3.64
C TRP A 78 -13.74 12.27 2.97
N PHE A 79 -13.62 12.25 1.65
CA PHE A 79 -13.24 11.05 0.93
C PHE A 79 -11.85 10.54 1.35
N ARG A 80 -10.87 11.44 1.50
CA ARG A 80 -9.51 11.10 1.90
C ARG A 80 -9.43 10.51 3.31
N TYR A 81 -10.15 11.11 4.26
CA TYR A 81 -10.20 10.59 5.63
C TYR A 81 -11.03 9.31 5.72
N GLY A 82 -12.15 9.23 5.01
CA GLY A 82 -12.95 8.01 4.92
C GLY A 82 -12.13 6.84 4.37
N PHE A 83 -11.35 7.08 3.30
CA PHE A 83 -10.47 6.06 2.75
C PHE A 83 -9.32 5.67 3.70
N LEU A 84 -8.80 6.61 4.47
CA LEU A 84 -7.82 6.35 5.52
C LEU A 84 -8.40 5.46 6.62
N ILE A 85 -9.61 5.76 7.09
CA ILE A 85 -10.32 4.96 8.11
C ILE A 85 -10.56 3.55 7.57
N PHE A 86 -11.05 3.42 6.34
CA PHE A 86 -11.23 2.12 5.69
C PHE A 86 -9.92 1.32 5.63
N PHE A 87 -8.81 1.96 5.29
CA PHE A 87 -7.49 1.33 5.29
C PHE A 87 -7.09 0.83 6.68
N PHE A 88 -7.34 1.60 7.73
CA PHE A 88 -7.05 1.19 9.11
C PHE A 88 -7.94 0.01 9.54
N ILE A 89 -9.22 0.01 9.19
CA ILE A 89 -10.12 -1.11 9.47
C ILE A 89 -9.57 -2.40 8.83
N MET A 90 -9.17 -2.35 7.55
CA MET A 90 -8.56 -3.49 6.87
C MET A 90 -7.25 -3.93 7.53
N PHE A 91 -6.42 -2.99 7.94
CA PHE A 91 -5.16 -3.26 8.60
C PHE A 91 -5.36 -3.93 9.97
N PHE A 92 -6.28 -3.42 10.79
CA PHE A 92 -6.63 -4.04 12.07
C PHE A 92 -7.24 -5.43 11.90
N GLN A 93 -8.08 -5.64 10.90
CA GLN A 93 -8.62 -6.96 10.58
C GLN A 93 -7.54 -7.94 10.19
N MET A 94 -6.54 -7.50 9.43
CA MET A 94 -5.36 -8.31 9.11
C MET A 94 -4.59 -8.70 10.38
N LEU A 95 -4.33 -7.75 11.29
CA LEU A 95 -3.67 -8.02 12.56
C LEU A 95 -4.47 -9.00 13.43
N TRP A 96 -5.79 -8.84 13.49
CA TRP A 96 -6.67 -9.75 14.20
C TRP A 96 -6.63 -11.18 13.65
N ASN A 97 -6.68 -11.34 12.33
CA ASN A 97 -6.53 -12.63 11.68
C ASN A 97 -5.16 -13.26 11.94
N THR A 98 -4.10 -12.45 11.94
CA THR A 98 -2.75 -12.91 12.29
C THR A 98 -2.69 -13.42 13.72
N PHE A 99 -3.30 -12.71 14.66
CA PHE A 99 -3.41 -13.14 16.05
C PHE A 99 -4.16 -14.48 16.19
N LEU A 100 -5.28 -14.64 15.48
CA LEU A 100 -6.05 -15.91 15.48
C LEU A 100 -5.25 -17.10 14.93
N VAL A 101 -4.38 -16.87 13.95
CA VAL A 101 -3.48 -17.91 13.41
C VAL A 101 -2.35 -18.22 14.40
N PHE A 102 -1.82 -17.19 15.09
CA PHE A 102 -0.83 -17.40 16.15
C PHE A 102 -1.39 -18.21 17.32
N SER A 103 -2.65 -17.98 17.69
CA SER A 103 -3.35 -18.75 18.75
C SER A 103 -3.78 -20.15 18.31
N GLY A 104 -3.52 -20.56 17.06
CA GLY A 104 -3.87 -21.87 16.52
C GLY A 104 -5.36 -22.06 16.22
N THR A 105 -6.19 -21.03 16.38
CA THR A 105 -7.65 -21.10 16.22
C THR A 105 -8.07 -21.21 14.75
N ARG A 106 -7.27 -20.72 13.81
CA ARG A 106 -7.54 -20.77 12.36
C ARG A 106 -6.35 -21.27 11.56
N LYS A 107 -6.64 -22.03 10.49
CA LYS A 107 -5.60 -22.47 9.53
C LYS A 107 -5.27 -21.36 8.55
N LEU A 108 -4.00 -21.29 8.13
CA LEU A 108 -3.48 -20.31 7.16
C LEU A 108 -4.31 -20.24 5.88
N SER A 109 -4.72 -21.36 5.32
CA SER A 109 -5.51 -21.45 4.07
C SER A 109 -6.90 -20.79 4.14
N GLN A 110 -7.44 -20.56 5.34
CA GLN A 110 -8.77 -19.98 5.53
C GLN A 110 -8.77 -18.47 5.56
N VAL A 111 -7.60 -17.84 5.73
CA VAL A 111 -7.47 -16.42 6.07
C VAL A 111 -6.82 -15.60 4.96
N VAL A 112 -6.27 -16.27 3.92
CA VAL A 112 -5.67 -15.59 2.77
C VAL A 112 -6.77 -15.07 1.84
N THR A 113 -7.15 -13.82 2.01
CA THR A 113 -8.16 -13.14 1.18
C THR A 113 -7.59 -11.89 0.53
N LEU A 114 -7.90 -11.68 -0.75
CA LEU A 114 -7.69 -10.43 -1.46
C LEU A 114 -8.98 -9.61 -1.42
N LEU A 115 -8.93 -8.32 -1.13
CA LEU A 115 -10.10 -7.43 -1.07
C LEU A 115 -11.24 -7.94 -0.15
N TRP A 116 -10.93 -8.75 0.89
CA TRP A 116 -11.90 -9.40 1.77
C TRP A 116 -12.81 -10.43 1.11
N THR A 117 -12.93 -10.44 -0.21
CA THR A 117 -13.97 -11.19 -0.93
C THR A 117 -13.41 -12.39 -1.66
N PHE A 118 -12.17 -12.29 -2.16
CA PHE A 118 -11.59 -13.33 -2.98
C PHE A 118 -10.59 -14.17 -2.18
N LYS A 119 -10.90 -15.45 -1.99
CA LYS A 119 -9.92 -16.42 -1.51
C LYS A 119 -8.95 -16.72 -2.66
N LEU A 120 -7.71 -16.32 -2.50
CA LEU A 120 -6.68 -16.67 -3.46
C LEU A 120 -6.08 -18.02 -3.08
N PRO A 121 -6.03 -18.98 -4.01
CA PRO A 121 -5.33 -20.26 -3.81
C PRO A 121 -3.80 -20.03 -3.90
N TRP A 122 -3.24 -19.25 -2.98
CA TRP A 122 -1.84 -18.79 -3.01
C TRP A 122 -0.91 -19.73 -2.24
N ASN A 123 -1.20 -21.03 -2.29
CA ASN A 123 -0.46 -22.02 -1.52
C ASN A 123 0.99 -22.20 -2.01
N TRP A 124 1.28 -21.89 -3.28
CA TRP A 124 2.62 -22.03 -3.85
C TRP A 124 3.66 -21.02 -3.33
N ALA A 125 3.23 -19.88 -2.82
CA ALA A 125 4.13 -18.84 -2.33
C ALA A 125 4.73 -19.13 -0.94
N TYR A 126 4.30 -20.20 -0.28
CA TYR A 126 4.78 -20.63 1.01
C TYR A 126 5.13 -22.13 1.01
N HIS A 127 6.41 -22.44 0.85
CA HIS A 127 6.95 -23.81 0.89
C HIS A 127 7.78 -24.09 2.14
N GLY A 128 7.50 -23.42 3.28
CA GLY A 128 8.41 -23.49 4.43
C GLY A 128 7.84 -24.07 5.70
N THR A 129 8.61 -24.97 6.30
CA THR A 129 8.49 -25.42 7.70
C THR A 129 9.34 -24.57 8.65
N LEU A 130 10.13 -23.63 8.13
CA LEU A 130 11.13 -22.83 8.87
C LEU A 130 10.53 -21.73 9.73
N PHE A 131 9.35 -21.20 9.40
CA PHE A 131 8.73 -20.10 10.11
C PHE A 131 7.35 -20.47 10.64
N HIS A 132 6.98 -19.89 11.78
CA HIS A 132 5.67 -20.06 12.37
C HIS A 132 4.56 -19.64 11.39
N PRO A 133 3.43 -20.40 11.26
CA PRO A 133 2.34 -20.06 10.33
C PRO A 133 1.78 -18.65 10.51
N GLY A 134 1.85 -18.09 11.73
CA GLY A 134 1.45 -16.72 12.00
C GLY A 134 2.30 -15.66 11.28
N THR A 135 3.62 -15.90 11.12
CA THR A 135 4.49 -14.96 10.38
C THR A 135 4.18 -14.96 8.89
N ALA A 136 3.85 -16.13 8.33
CA ALA A 136 3.39 -16.25 6.96
C ALA A 136 2.02 -15.57 6.78
N GLN A 137 1.10 -15.72 7.72
CA GLN A 137 -0.21 -15.06 7.69
C GLN A 137 -0.08 -13.53 7.68
N PHE A 138 0.79 -12.96 8.51
CA PHE A 138 1.07 -11.53 8.49
C PHE A 138 1.59 -11.09 7.12
N ALA A 139 2.54 -11.84 6.54
CA ALA A 139 3.10 -11.56 5.23
C ALA A 139 2.03 -11.59 4.13
N PHE A 140 1.15 -12.60 4.11
CA PHE A 140 0.03 -12.69 3.18
C PHE A 140 -0.94 -11.53 3.32
N GLY A 141 -1.34 -11.21 4.56
CA GLY A 141 -2.26 -10.10 4.83
C GLY A 141 -1.68 -8.75 4.39
N PHE A 142 -0.43 -8.50 4.73
CA PHE A 142 0.26 -7.26 4.37
C PHE A 142 0.44 -7.13 2.86
N TYR A 143 0.85 -8.21 2.18
CA TYR A 143 0.97 -8.23 0.73
C TYR A 143 -0.39 -8.02 0.05
N SER A 144 -1.46 -8.61 0.56
CA SER A 144 -2.83 -8.41 0.05
C SER A 144 -3.24 -6.94 0.11
N VAL A 145 -3.00 -6.26 1.23
CA VAL A 145 -3.28 -4.81 1.37
C VAL A 145 -2.46 -3.99 0.37
N MET A 146 -1.18 -4.35 0.20
CA MET A 146 -0.29 -3.67 -0.74
C MET A 146 -0.69 -3.89 -2.19
N LEU A 147 -1.05 -5.12 -2.56
CA LEU A 147 -1.52 -5.48 -3.90
C LEU A 147 -2.85 -4.78 -4.23
N THR A 148 -3.80 -4.82 -3.29
CA THR A 148 -5.09 -4.12 -3.42
C THR A 148 -4.90 -2.63 -3.67
N SER A 149 -4.05 -1.98 -2.88
CA SER A 149 -3.75 -0.55 -3.05
C SER A 149 -3.08 -0.25 -4.40
N THR A 150 -2.29 -1.19 -4.92
CA THR A 150 -1.65 -1.07 -6.23
C THR A 150 -2.67 -1.23 -7.35
N ILE A 151 -3.57 -2.22 -7.26
CA ILE A 151 -4.65 -2.43 -8.25
C ILE A 151 -5.57 -1.21 -8.31
N LEU A 152 -6.02 -0.67 -7.16
CA LEU A 152 -6.81 0.55 -7.10
C LEU A 152 -6.05 1.75 -7.69
N GLY A 153 -4.75 1.82 -7.45
CA GLY A 153 -3.88 2.83 -8.06
C GLY A 153 -3.82 2.72 -9.58
N PHE A 154 -3.73 1.50 -10.12
CA PHE A 154 -3.78 1.25 -11.56
C PHE A 154 -5.13 1.66 -12.16
N ILE A 155 -6.24 1.25 -11.56
CA ILE A 155 -7.58 1.62 -12.02
C ILE A 155 -7.73 3.14 -12.09
N THR A 156 -7.34 3.85 -11.03
CA THR A 156 -7.45 5.32 -10.99
C THR A 156 -6.47 6.00 -11.93
N MET A 157 -5.29 5.43 -12.17
CA MET A 157 -4.35 5.90 -13.18
C MET A 157 -4.91 5.77 -14.59
N PHE A 158 -5.55 4.64 -14.93
CA PHE A 158 -6.20 4.42 -16.22
C PHE A 158 -7.34 5.42 -16.48
N LEU A 159 -8.17 5.64 -15.48
CA LEU A 159 -9.36 6.49 -15.61
C LEU A 159 -9.03 7.99 -15.62
N TYR A 160 -7.96 8.39 -14.90
CA TYR A 160 -7.62 9.79 -14.64
C TYR A 160 -6.15 10.09 -14.98
N LYS A 161 -5.53 11.02 -14.23
CA LYS A 161 -4.11 11.40 -14.37
C LYS A 161 -3.17 10.35 -13.79
N PRO A 162 -1.90 10.26 -14.23
CA PRO A 162 -0.94 9.24 -13.78
C PRO A 162 -0.78 9.11 -12.27
N ARG A 163 -0.81 10.23 -11.52
CA ARG A 163 -0.65 10.24 -10.06
C ARG A 163 -1.97 10.41 -9.29
N SER A 164 -3.09 10.02 -9.87
CA SER A 164 -4.41 10.16 -9.23
C SER A 164 -4.50 9.47 -7.88
N TRP A 165 -3.90 8.29 -7.75
CA TRP A 165 -3.79 7.57 -6.49
C TRP A 165 -3.19 8.40 -5.36
N CYS A 166 -2.17 9.21 -5.63
CA CYS A 166 -1.46 9.98 -4.60
C CYS A 166 -2.35 11.02 -3.90
N VAL A 167 -3.49 11.37 -4.49
CA VAL A 167 -4.42 12.37 -3.92
C VAL A 167 -5.12 11.83 -2.68
N TYR A 168 -5.47 10.53 -2.66
CA TYR A 168 -6.21 9.91 -1.56
C TYR A 168 -5.49 8.72 -0.91
N CYS A 169 -4.25 8.44 -1.31
CA CYS A 169 -3.42 7.40 -0.74
C CYS A 169 -3.34 7.53 0.80
N PRO A 170 -3.60 6.45 1.56
CA PRO A 170 -3.55 6.47 3.03
C PRO A 170 -2.21 6.98 3.55
N MET A 171 -1.10 6.48 3.01
CA MET A 171 0.25 6.90 3.39
C MET A 171 0.48 8.40 3.13
N GLY A 172 0.03 8.90 1.98
CA GLY A 172 0.12 10.33 1.65
C GLY A 172 -0.72 11.21 2.58
N THR A 173 -1.86 10.69 3.04
CA THR A 173 -2.74 11.38 4.01
C THR A 173 -2.12 11.38 5.41
N MET A 174 -1.55 10.25 5.87
CA MET A 174 -0.86 10.15 7.16
C MET A 174 0.35 11.08 7.24
N THR A 175 1.22 11.06 6.23
CA THR A 175 2.39 11.95 6.17
C THR A 175 1.99 13.42 6.13
N GLN A 176 0.84 13.76 5.52
CA GLN A 176 0.30 15.12 5.53
C GLN A 176 -0.22 15.54 6.91
N LEU A 177 -0.88 14.62 7.64
CA LEU A 177 -1.34 14.89 9.00
C LEU A 177 -0.16 15.15 9.93
N ILE A 178 0.88 14.31 9.88
CA ILE A 178 2.11 14.46 10.66
C ILE A 178 2.80 15.81 10.35
N CYS A 179 2.92 16.13 9.07
CA CYS A 179 3.53 17.39 8.65
C CYS A 179 2.76 18.61 9.19
N ARG A 180 1.43 18.58 9.14
CA ARG A 180 0.58 19.67 9.67
C ARG A 180 0.69 19.77 11.19
N ALA A 181 0.68 18.66 11.90
CA ALA A 181 0.82 18.63 13.35
C ALA A 181 2.16 19.21 13.81
N LYS A 182 3.25 18.89 13.08
CA LYS A 182 4.59 19.35 13.45
C LYS A 182 4.85 20.82 13.11
N ASN A 183 4.39 21.29 11.96
CA ASN A 183 4.77 22.62 11.47
C ASN A 183 3.70 23.69 11.72
N ASN A 184 2.57 23.35 12.34
CA ASN A 184 1.40 24.23 12.52
C ASN A 184 1.01 25.02 11.24
N SER A 185 1.37 24.48 10.07
CA SER A 185 1.37 25.16 8.78
C SER A 185 0.29 24.60 7.85
N ARG A 186 -0.41 25.50 7.16
CA ARG A 186 -1.38 25.15 6.09
C ARG A 186 -0.69 24.66 4.80
N THR A 187 0.63 24.78 4.69
CA THR A 187 1.45 24.57 3.49
C THR A 187 2.19 23.23 3.47
N CYS A 188 1.55 22.17 3.89
CA CYS A 188 2.05 20.80 3.71
C CYS A 188 1.40 20.14 2.44
#